data_67da58a4fa4b5a336acd60a571994004
#
_entry.id   67da58a4fa4b5a336acd60a571994004
#
_cell.length_a   1.000
_cell.length_b   1.000
_cell.length_c   1.000
_cell.angle_alpha   90.00
_cell.angle_beta   90.00
_cell.angle_gamma   90.00
#
_symmetry.space_group_name_H-M   'P 1'
#
loop_
_entity.id
_entity.type
_entity.pdbx_description
1 polymer ?
#
loop_
_entity_poly.entity_id
_entity_poly.type
_entity_poly.pdbx_seq_one_letter_code
_entity_poly.pdbx_strand_id
1 'polypeptide(L)'
;MVLIKAALIGIFAYPGDTILKWSIKDFGPFYLPSRGDTIVMDDKHYLLYRNLIEWEQQDKLIASNGHFYLNGREVEHYVFMHNYYFMGGDNCYNSQDSRYWGPLPEEYIVGKATLIWKSKNRVTDEICMDRIFKKIK
;
A
#
# COMPACT_ATOMS: atom_id res chain seq x y z
N MET A 1 -9.09 13.73 -0.78
CA MET A 1 -9.14 12.37 -0.21
C MET A 1 -9.95 11.50 -1.16
N VAL A 2 -9.28 10.84 -2.10
CA VAL A 2 -9.95 9.89 -3.00
C VAL A 2 -10.09 8.59 -2.22
N LEU A 3 -11.25 8.37 -1.64
CA LEU A 3 -11.65 7.05 -1.19
C LEU A 3 -11.78 6.17 -2.43
N ILE A 4 -10.75 5.38 -2.69
CA ILE A 4 -10.85 4.29 -3.65
C ILE A 4 -11.98 3.41 -3.13
N LYS A 5 -13.07 3.34 -3.88
CA LYS A 5 -14.15 2.39 -3.65
C LYS A 5 -13.61 0.97 -3.87
N ALA A 6 -12.87 0.46 -2.90
CA ALA A 6 -12.50 -0.95 -2.82
C ALA A 6 -13.69 -1.84 -2.39
N ALA A 7 -14.91 -1.31 -2.45
CA ALA A 7 -16.09 -1.94 -1.85
C ALA A 7 -16.71 -3.06 -2.69
N LEU A 8 -16.14 -3.45 -3.81
CA LEU A 8 -16.73 -4.50 -4.67
C LEU A 8 -15.75 -5.51 -5.27
N ILE A 9 -14.47 -5.50 -4.87
CA ILE A 9 -13.51 -6.49 -5.34
C ILE A 9 -13.05 -7.32 -4.12
N GLY A 10 -13.96 -8.08 -3.58
CA GLY A 10 -13.80 -8.82 -2.32
C GLY A 10 -12.89 -10.03 -2.36
N ILE A 11 -11.99 -10.20 -3.33
CA ILE A 11 -11.18 -11.43 -3.42
C ILE A 11 -9.73 -11.17 -3.85
N PHE A 12 -9.40 -10.03 -4.44
CA PHE A 12 -8.06 -9.78 -4.98
C PHE A 12 -7.23 -8.89 -4.07
N ALA A 13 -6.05 -9.40 -3.69
CA ALA A 13 -5.01 -8.60 -3.07
C ALA A 13 -4.41 -7.61 -4.11
N TYR A 14 -3.81 -6.52 -3.63
CA TYR A 14 -3.05 -5.62 -4.47
C TYR A 14 -2.06 -6.40 -5.36
N PRO A 15 -1.86 -6.04 -6.62
CA PRO A 15 -2.44 -4.93 -7.36
C PRO A 15 -3.82 -5.21 -7.96
N GLY A 16 -4.48 -6.30 -7.60
CA GLY A 16 -5.80 -6.67 -8.12
C GLY A 16 -5.74 -7.34 -9.49
N ASP A 17 -4.62 -7.93 -9.80
CA ASP A 17 -4.35 -8.55 -11.08
C ASP A 17 -4.46 -10.08 -11.04
N THR A 18 -4.90 -10.68 -12.15
CA THR A 18 -5.05 -12.13 -12.28
C THR A 18 -3.76 -12.86 -12.64
N ILE A 19 -2.74 -12.15 -13.12
CA ILE A 19 -1.46 -12.73 -13.55
C ILE A 19 -0.63 -13.13 -12.32
N LEU A 20 -0.53 -12.24 -11.33
CA LEU A 20 0.25 -12.46 -10.11
C LEU A 20 -0.43 -13.46 -9.17
N LYS A 21 -1.75 -13.62 -9.26
CA LYS A 21 -2.57 -14.52 -8.44
C LYS A 21 -2.39 -14.35 -6.94
N TRP A 22 -2.00 -13.16 -6.49
CA TRP A 22 -1.82 -12.89 -5.07
C TRP A 22 -3.16 -12.86 -4.34
N SER A 23 -3.13 -13.35 -3.11
CA SER A 23 -4.27 -13.34 -2.20
C SER A 23 -3.88 -12.71 -0.87
N ILE A 24 -4.85 -12.46 0.00
CA ILE A 24 -4.59 -11.95 1.35
C ILE A 24 -3.75 -12.92 2.18
N LYS A 25 -3.85 -14.23 1.90
CA LYS A 25 -3.12 -15.28 2.60
C LYS A 25 -1.76 -15.58 1.99
N ASP A 26 -1.63 -15.37 0.68
CA ASP A 26 -0.43 -15.68 -0.08
C ASP A 26 -0.07 -14.44 -0.93
N PHE A 27 0.66 -13.53 -0.30
CA PHE A 27 1.00 -12.22 -0.84
C PHE A 27 2.50 -12.07 -1.07
N GLY A 28 2.89 -11.66 -2.26
CA GLY A 28 4.28 -11.38 -2.59
C GLY A 28 5.00 -12.52 -3.29
N PRO A 29 6.34 -12.44 -3.43
CA PRO A 29 7.20 -11.37 -2.92
C PRO A 29 6.99 -10.01 -3.62
N PHE A 30 7.00 -8.95 -2.83
CA PHE A 30 6.83 -7.58 -3.29
C PHE A 30 8.02 -6.73 -2.84
N TYR A 31 8.71 -6.11 -3.79
CA TYR A 31 9.80 -5.18 -3.48
C TYR A 31 9.22 -3.81 -3.11
N LEU A 32 9.62 -3.27 -1.97
CA LEU A 32 9.24 -1.93 -1.53
C LEU A 32 10.32 -0.94 -1.98
N PRO A 33 10.01 -0.05 -2.92
CA PRO A 33 10.99 0.90 -3.41
C PRO A 33 11.28 1.98 -2.36
N SER A 34 12.53 2.44 -2.36
CA SER A 34 13.00 3.58 -1.61
C SER A 34 13.32 4.73 -2.57
N ARG A 35 13.40 5.93 -2.03
CA ARG A 35 13.79 7.10 -2.81
C ARG A 35 15.15 6.88 -3.49
N GLY A 36 15.18 7.07 -4.80
CA GLY A 36 16.36 6.88 -5.64
C GLY A 36 16.48 5.49 -6.23
N ASP A 37 15.67 4.53 -5.81
CA ASP A 37 15.63 3.21 -6.43
C ASP A 37 15.12 3.31 -7.87
N THR A 38 15.75 2.53 -8.74
CA THR A 38 15.41 2.50 -10.17
C THR A 38 14.88 1.13 -10.55
N ILE A 39 13.77 1.12 -11.27
CA ILE A 39 13.22 -0.10 -11.88
C ILE A 39 13.24 0.01 -13.41
N VAL A 40 13.39 -1.12 -14.07
CA VAL A 40 13.12 -1.25 -15.51
C VAL A 40 11.63 -1.37 -15.71
N MET A 41 11.07 -0.66 -16.68
CA MET A 41 9.65 -0.76 -16.99
C MET A 41 9.39 -2.01 -17.83
N ASP A 42 8.62 -2.91 -17.27
CA ASP A 42 8.09 -4.10 -17.92
C ASP A 42 6.64 -4.33 -17.46
N ASP A 43 5.97 -5.31 -18.03
CA ASP A 43 4.56 -5.59 -17.70
C ASP A 43 4.36 -5.89 -16.22
N LYS A 44 5.31 -6.59 -15.57
CA LYS A 44 5.24 -6.91 -14.14
C LYS A 44 5.39 -5.66 -13.28
N HIS A 45 6.40 -4.82 -13.56
CA HIS A 45 6.62 -3.59 -12.81
C HIS A 45 5.50 -2.57 -13.08
N TYR A 46 4.97 -2.52 -14.30
CA TYR A 46 3.78 -1.74 -14.60
C TYR A 46 2.59 -2.14 -13.72
N LEU A 47 2.29 -3.44 -13.61
CA LEU A 47 1.20 -3.91 -12.74
C LEU A 47 1.44 -3.57 -11.27
N LEU A 48 2.67 -3.77 -10.79
CA LEU A 48 3.01 -3.58 -9.38
C LEU A 48 3.10 -2.11 -8.97
N TYR A 49 3.63 -1.23 -9.82
CA TYR A 49 4.01 0.11 -9.41
C TYR A 49 3.26 1.24 -10.12
N ARG A 50 2.37 0.92 -11.04
CA ARG A 50 1.58 1.93 -11.78
C ARG A 50 0.94 2.96 -10.85
N ASN A 51 0.26 2.51 -9.80
CA ASN A 51 -0.44 3.41 -8.88
C ASN A 51 0.53 4.33 -8.13
N LEU A 52 1.72 3.84 -7.79
CA LEU A 52 2.75 4.61 -7.12
C LEU A 52 3.33 5.67 -8.06
N ILE A 53 3.66 5.26 -9.29
CA ILE A 53 4.20 6.15 -10.32
C ILE A 53 3.19 7.25 -10.69
N GLU A 54 1.93 6.87 -10.92
CA GLU A 54 0.86 7.82 -11.20
C GLU A 54 0.63 8.80 -10.03
N TRP A 55 0.76 8.31 -8.79
CA TRP A 55 0.68 9.16 -7.61
C TRP A 55 1.86 10.14 -7.52
N GLU A 56 3.11 9.69 -7.72
CA GLU A 56 4.30 10.55 -7.70
C GLU A 56 4.27 11.61 -8.80
N GLN A 57 3.85 11.23 -10.00
CA GLN A 57 3.92 12.09 -11.17
C GLN A 57 2.66 12.93 -11.40
N GLN A 58 1.58 12.62 -10.67
CA GLN A 58 0.26 13.23 -10.84
C GLN A 58 -0.25 13.12 -12.28
N ASP A 59 0.20 12.08 -12.99
CA ASP A 59 -0.17 11.79 -14.37
C ASP A 59 -0.31 10.28 -14.62
N LYS A 60 -0.94 9.93 -15.74
CA LYS A 60 -1.24 8.55 -16.13
C LYS A 60 -0.02 7.86 -16.74
N LEU A 61 0.27 6.65 -16.24
CA LEU A 61 1.20 5.73 -16.86
C LEU A 61 0.44 4.85 -17.86
N ILE A 62 0.77 4.96 -19.14
CA ILE A 62 0.09 4.26 -20.22
C ILE A 62 0.99 3.16 -20.76
N ALA A 63 0.47 1.93 -20.86
CA ALA A 63 1.13 0.82 -21.55
C ALA A 63 0.52 0.66 -22.94
N SER A 64 1.35 0.59 -23.97
CA SER A 64 0.93 0.38 -25.35
C SER A 64 1.99 -0.41 -26.13
N ASN A 65 1.60 -1.54 -26.71
CA ASN A 65 2.49 -2.40 -27.53
C ASN A 65 3.81 -2.79 -26.84
N GLY A 66 3.80 -3.03 -25.53
CA GLY A 66 4.99 -3.37 -24.77
C GLY A 66 5.90 -2.18 -24.41
N HIS A 67 5.46 -0.98 -24.69
CA HIS A 67 6.13 0.28 -24.33
C HIS A 67 5.32 1.02 -23.26
N PHE A 68 6.00 1.79 -22.41
CA PHE A 68 5.38 2.52 -21.31
C PHE A 68 5.59 4.01 -21.49
N TYR A 69 4.53 4.79 -21.32
CA TYR A 69 4.54 6.23 -21.56
C TYR A 69 4.05 6.98 -20.33
N LEU A 70 4.78 8.02 -19.95
CA LEU A 70 4.45 8.94 -18.87
C LEU A 70 4.60 10.37 -19.39
N ASN A 71 3.58 11.21 -19.22
CA ASN A 71 3.56 12.57 -19.79
C ASN A 71 3.81 12.58 -21.31
N GLY A 72 3.35 11.55 -22.03
CA GLY A 72 3.55 11.42 -23.49
C GLY A 72 4.98 11.07 -23.91
N ARG A 73 5.89 10.78 -22.97
CA ARG A 73 7.25 10.35 -23.23
C ARG A 73 7.41 8.89 -22.88
N GLU A 74 8.15 8.16 -23.69
CA GLU A 74 8.49 6.78 -23.41
C GLU A 74 9.42 6.69 -22.20
N VAL A 75 9.15 5.71 -21.32
CA VAL A 75 9.88 5.48 -20.08
C VAL A 75 10.34 4.02 -20.02
N GLU A 76 11.63 3.79 -20.20
CA GLU A 76 12.27 2.48 -20.06
C GLU A 76 12.66 2.17 -18.60
N HIS A 77 12.97 3.22 -17.83
CA HIS A 77 13.38 3.13 -16.44
C HIS A 77 12.63 4.19 -15.62
N TYR A 78 12.26 3.82 -14.41
CA TYR A 78 11.63 4.77 -13.48
C TYR A 78 12.43 4.87 -12.18
N VAL A 79 12.69 6.10 -11.72
CA VAL A 79 13.37 6.39 -10.46
C VAL A 79 12.35 6.89 -9.46
N PHE A 80 12.21 6.17 -8.34
CA PHE A 80 11.27 6.55 -7.29
C PHE A 80 11.71 7.80 -6.54
N MET A 81 10.78 8.71 -6.28
CA MET A 81 11.04 9.98 -5.59
C MET A 81 10.76 9.92 -4.09
N HIS A 82 10.05 8.89 -3.62
CA HIS A 82 9.63 8.72 -2.23
C HIS A 82 10.02 7.36 -1.66
N ASN A 83 10.02 7.26 -0.32
CA ASN A 83 10.10 5.99 0.38
C ASN A 83 8.69 5.40 0.52
N TYR A 84 8.60 4.07 0.47
CA TYR A 84 7.33 3.36 0.61
C TYR A 84 7.39 2.35 1.73
N TYR A 85 6.27 2.16 2.40
CA TYR A 85 6.10 1.23 3.51
C TYR A 85 4.95 0.28 3.27
N PHE A 86 5.12 -0.97 3.70
CA PHE A 86 4.04 -1.94 3.70
C PHE A 86 3.44 -2.02 5.09
N MET A 87 2.20 -1.58 5.23
CA MET A 87 1.49 -1.53 6.50
C MET A 87 0.66 -2.79 6.66
N GLY A 88 0.88 -3.54 7.73
CA GLY A 88 0.12 -4.74 8.06
C GLY A 88 -0.64 -4.57 9.37
N GLY A 89 -1.92 -4.89 9.39
CA GLY A 89 -2.69 -4.97 10.62
C GLY A 89 -2.44 -6.28 11.35
N ASP A 90 -2.35 -6.26 12.67
CA ASP A 90 -2.16 -7.42 13.53
C ASP A 90 -3.34 -8.42 13.44
N ASN A 91 -4.55 -7.93 13.22
CA ASN A 91 -5.72 -8.75 12.94
C ASN A 91 -5.84 -9.02 11.43
N CYS A 92 -4.96 -9.87 10.91
CA CYS A 92 -4.81 -10.15 9.48
C CYS A 92 -6.11 -10.47 8.72
N TYR A 93 -7.07 -11.13 9.38
CA TYR A 93 -8.32 -11.55 8.73
C TYR A 93 -9.37 -10.44 8.67
N ASN A 94 -9.19 -9.39 9.46
CA ASN A 94 -10.14 -8.26 9.54
C ASN A 94 -9.40 -6.92 9.47
N SER A 95 -8.35 -6.85 8.65
CA SER A 95 -7.56 -5.64 8.43
C SER A 95 -7.67 -5.21 6.97
N GLN A 96 -7.95 -3.94 6.74
CA GLN A 96 -7.84 -3.30 5.43
C GLN A 96 -6.50 -2.57 5.35
N ASP A 97 -5.44 -3.32 5.04
CA ASP A 97 -4.06 -2.85 5.04
C ASP A 97 -3.41 -2.87 3.65
N SER A 98 -2.09 -2.75 3.56
CA SER A 98 -1.36 -2.68 2.30
C SER A 98 -1.57 -3.87 1.36
N ARG A 99 -2.04 -5.00 1.87
CA ARG A 99 -2.44 -6.13 1.02
C ARG A 99 -3.63 -5.80 0.12
N TYR A 100 -4.44 -4.80 0.48
CA TYR A 100 -5.59 -4.35 -0.31
C TYR A 100 -5.29 -3.12 -1.17
N TRP A 101 -4.59 -2.13 -0.61
CA TRP A 101 -4.39 -0.83 -1.29
C TRP A 101 -2.95 -0.57 -1.73
N GLY A 102 -2.01 -1.47 -1.41
CA GLY A 102 -0.63 -1.38 -1.83
C GLY A 102 0.29 -0.62 -0.86
N PRO A 103 1.50 -0.28 -1.28
CA PRO A 103 2.46 0.47 -0.47
C PRO A 103 1.98 1.88 -0.12
N LEU A 104 2.35 2.33 1.08
CA LEU A 104 2.06 3.65 1.61
C LEU A 104 3.26 4.56 1.44
N PRO A 105 3.13 5.72 0.77
CA PRO A 105 4.18 6.74 0.76
C PRO A 105 4.47 7.26 2.17
N GLU A 106 5.75 7.54 2.46
CA GLU A 106 6.20 8.02 3.78
C GLU A 106 5.44 9.25 4.27
N GLU A 107 5.05 10.13 3.36
CA GLU A 107 4.32 11.38 3.66
C GLU A 107 2.96 11.15 4.34
N TYR A 108 2.36 9.97 4.17
CA TYR A 108 1.09 9.63 4.81
C TYR A 108 1.27 9.02 6.21
N ILE A 109 2.51 8.83 6.68
CA ILE A 109 2.79 8.35 8.02
C ILE A 109 2.73 9.53 8.98
N VAL A 110 1.64 9.66 9.71
CA VAL A 110 1.42 10.74 10.68
C VAL A 110 2.32 10.60 11.91
N GLY A 111 2.63 9.36 12.30
CA GLY A 111 3.49 9.10 13.43
C GLY A 111 3.29 7.71 14.04
N LYS A 112 4.10 7.40 15.06
CA LYS A 112 4.04 6.15 15.80
C LYS A 112 3.21 6.34 17.08
N ALA A 113 2.23 5.49 17.31
CA ALA A 113 1.52 5.47 18.58
C ALA A 113 2.46 5.04 19.70
N THR A 114 2.59 5.86 20.73
CA THR A 114 3.52 5.64 21.86
C THR A 114 2.81 5.39 23.19
N LEU A 115 1.53 5.76 23.28
CA LEU A 115 0.77 5.72 24.52
C LEU A 115 -0.67 5.27 24.26
N ILE A 116 -1.20 4.44 25.14
CA ILE A 116 -2.61 4.07 25.15
C ILE A 116 -3.39 5.13 25.93
N TRP A 117 -4.13 5.98 25.23
CA TRP A 117 -4.98 7.01 25.87
C TRP A 117 -6.23 6.43 26.49
N LYS A 118 -6.89 5.49 25.78
CA LYS A 118 -8.15 4.86 26.22
C LYS A 118 -8.18 3.41 25.74
N SER A 119 -8.64 2.51 26.59
CA SER A 119 -8.86 1.12 26.25
C SER A 119 -10.24 0.69 26.72
N LYS A 120 -10.98 0.01 25.85
CA LYS A 120 -12.29 -0.59 26.17
C LYS A 120 -12.27 -2.07 25.80
N ASN A 121 -12.95 -2.87 26.61
CA ASN A 121 -13.25 -4.25 26.25
C ASN A 121 -14.29 -4.25 25.12
N ARG A 122 -14.02 -4.98 24.04
CA ARG A 122 -14.91 -5.03 22.87
C ARG A 122 -16.23 -5.75 23.11
N VAL A 123 -16.28 -6.62 24.13
CA VAL A 123 -17.45 -7.43 24.46
C VAL A 123 -18.33 -6.75 25.52
N THR A 124 -17.71 -6.24 26.59
CA THR A 124 -18.44 -5.66 27.73
C THR A 124 -18.59 -4.14 27.64
N ASP A 125 -17.91 -3.49 26.69
CA ASP A 125 -17.79 -2.02 26.52
C ASP A 125 -17.19 -1.28 27.73
N GLU A 126 -16.70 -2.02 28.73
CA GLU A 126 -16.10 -1.47 29.94
C GLU A 126 -14.72 -0.87 29.66
N ILE A 127 -14.37 0.14 30.42
CA ILE A 127 -13.06 0.79 30.31
C ILE A 127 -12.02 -0.08 31.04
N CYS A 128 -10.98 -0.49 30.32
CA CYS A 128 -9.85 -1.22 30.88
C CYS A 128 -8.83 -0.23 31.48
N MET A 129 -9.03 0.13 32.74
CA MET A 129 -8.19 1.09 33.46
C MET A 129 -6.73 0.67 33.56
N ASP A 130 -6.47 -0.63 33.64
CA ASP A 130 -5.14 -1.22 33.72
C ASP A 130 -4.27 -1.00 32.47
N ARG A 131 -4.88 -0.62 31.32
CA ARG A 131 -4.22 -0.37 30.05
C ARG A 131 -4.05 1.11 29.73
N ILE A 132 -4.73 2.01 30.44
CA ILE A 132 -4.67 3.45 30.19
C ILE A 132 -3.30 4.00 30.60
N PHE A 133 -2.74 4.90 29.81
CA PHE A 133 -1.41 5.49 29.95
C PHE A 133 -0.24 4.49 29.90
N LYS A 134 -0.45 3.26 29.46
CA LYS A 134 0.65 2.37 29.18
C LYS A 134 1.35 2.74 27.88
N LYS A 135 2.69 2.71 27.93
CA LYS A 135 3.52 2.87 26.72
C LYS A 135 3.35 1.65 25.81
N ILE A 136 3.24 1.92 24.54
CA ILE A 136 3.27 0.91 23.47
C ILE A 136 4.75 0.63 23.20
N LYS A 137 5.15 -0.64 23.26
CA LYS A 137 6.53 -1.07 22.99
C LYS A 137 6.71 -1.29 21.49
#